data_123238ad7bd607112681cf1aeec05fae
#
_entry.id   123238ad7bd607112681cf1aeec05fae
#
_cell.length_a   1.000
_cell.length_b   1.000
_cell.length_c   1.000
_cell.angle_alpha   90.00
_cell.angle_beta   90.00
_cell.angle_gamma   90.00
#
_symmetry.space_group_name_H-M   'P 1'
#
loop_
_entity.id
_entity.type
_entity.pdbx_description
1 polymer ?
#
loop_
_entity_poly.entity_id
_entity_poly.type
_entity_poly.pdbx_seq_one_letter_code
_entity_poly.pdbx_strand_id
1 'polypeptide(L)'
;TLSSSSAASDVYKRQLHNIKKVGKGEYKTINVVSADSVEIQELDAGTRKMAGRIEGLLENVRKEQEVQHMTELQLIQAQVNPHFLYNTLDTIVWLVEGGMQQDAVDMITSLSVFFRTSLSKGKDIIPLSEEKRHTLSYLEIQQSRYRDIMEFEINIPPELDEVMVPKLTLQPLAENALYHGIKNKRGKGKILIEGFNLGDDMMLRVTDNGQGMTPVSYTHLTLPTKRIV
;
A
#
# COMPACT_ATOMS: atom_id res chain seq x y z
N THR A 1 -46.57 -45.54 28.01
CA THR A 1 -45.13 -45.43 28.39
C THR A 1 -44.16 -45.60 27.20
N LEU A 2 -44.51 -46.33 26.12
CA LEU A 2 -43.64 -46.49 24.95
C LEU A 2 -43.68 -45.28 23.98
N SER A 3 -44.77 -44.52 23.94
CA SER A 3 -44.93 -43.35 23.05
C SER A 3 -44.11 -42.14 23.52
N SER A 4 -43.92 -41.93 24.81
CA SER A 4 -43.10 -40.83 25.37
C SER A 4 -41.59 -41.00 25.18
N SER A 5 -41.13 -42.26 25.16
CA SER A 5 -39.71 -42.60 24.92
C SER A 5 -39.31 -42.34 23.44
N SER A 6 -40.23 -42.64 22.48
CA SER A 6 -39.99 -42.39 21.07
C SER A 6 -39.96 -40.89 20.75
N ALA A 7 -40.90 -40.11 21.30
CA ALA A 7 -40.96 -38.67 21.11
C ALA A 7 -39.69 -37.96 21.65
N ALA A 8 -39.19 -38.34 22.83
CA ALA A 8 -37.96 -37.82 23.39
C ALA A 8 -36.73 -38.12 22.50
N SER A 9 -36.65 -39.35 21.97
CA SER A 9 -35.56 -39.74 21.04
C SER A 9 -35.54 -38.88 19.78
N ASP A 10 -36.69 -38.54 19.20
CA ASP A 10 -36.78 -37.72 17.99
C ASP A 10 -36.43 -36.26 18.23
N VAL A 11 -36.75 -35.71 19.40
CA VAL A 11 -36.36 -34.38 19.83
C VAL A 11 -34.81 -34.27 19.95
N TYR A 12 -34.15 -35.25 20.61
CA TYR A 12 -32.70 -35.31 20.71
C TYR A 12 -31.99 -35.39 19.34
N LYS A 13 -32.54 -36.20 18.42
CA LYS A 13 -32.01 -36.32 17.03
C LYS A 13 -32.07 -34.98 16.30
N ARG A 14 -33.17 -34.24 16.43
CA ARG A 14 -33.31 -32.90 15.81
C ARG A 14 -32.35 -31.90 16.42
N GLN A 15 -32.16 -31.88 17.74
CA GLN A 15 -31.19 -31.03 18.42
C GLN A 15 -29.77 -31.33 17.93
N LEU A 16 -29.37 -32.59 17.90
CA LEU A 16 -28.07 -33.02 17.39
C LEU A 16 -27.87 -32.60 15.92
N HIS A 17 -28.93 -32.64 15.13
CA HIS A 17 -28.91 -32.20 13.74
C HIS A 17 -28.66 -30.68 13.62
N ASN A 18 -29.34 -29.87 14.45
CA ASN A 18 -29.12 -28.42 14.51
C ASN A 18 -27.68 -28.06 14.93
N ILE A 19 -27.16 -28.74 15.96
CA ILE A 19 -25.75 -28.53 16.40
C ILE A 19 -24.78 -28.89 15.29
N LYS A 20 -24.99 -30.00 14.56
CA LYS A 20 -24.18 -30.38 13.41
C LYS A 20 -24.23 -29.34 12.28
N LYS A 21 -25.39 -28.72 12.02
CA LYS A 21 -25.54 -27.63 11.05
C LYS A 21 -24.72 -26.40 11.44
N VAL A 22 -24.78 -26.01 12.72
CA VAL A 22 -23.93 -24.92 13.25
C VAL A 22 -22.43 -25.23 13.03
N GLY A 23 -22.00 -26.47 13.32
CA GLY A 23 -20.63 -26.91 13.11
C GLY A 23 -20.20 -26.95 11.63
N LYS A 24 -21.14 -26.99 10.68
CA LYS A 24 -20.89 -26.92 9.23
C LYS A 24 -21.00 -25.50 8.65
N GLY A 25 -21.31 -24.49 9.48
CA GLY A 25 -21.51 -23.12 9.01
C GLY A 25 -22.89 -22.82 8.45
N GLU A 26 -23.86 -23.71 8.64
CA GLU A 26 -25.25 -23.57 8.13
C GLU A 26 -26.13 -22.84 9.15
N TYR A 27 -25.85 -21.60 9.49
CA TYR A 27 -26.49 -20.87 10.59
C TYR A 27 -27.96 -20.51 10.33
N LYS A 28 -28.35 -20.27 9.08
CA LYS A 28 -29.72 -19.86 8.65
C LYS A 28 -30.75 -20.97 8.63
N THR A 29 -30.33 -22.22 8.64
CA THR A 29 -31.21 -23.39 8.41
C THR A 29 -31.52 -24.16 9.70
N ILE A 30 -31.42 -23.52 10.87
CA ILE A 30 -31.69 -24.16 12.15
C ILE A 30 -33.18 -24.18 12.38
N ASN A 31 -33.74 -25.39 12.49
CA ASN A 31 -35.16 -25.60 12.69
C ASN A 31 -35.54 -25.47 14.17
N VAL A 32 -36.71 -24.89 14.45
CA VAL A 32 -37.27 -24.86 15.81
C VAL A 32 -37.57 -26.31 16.26
N VAL A 33 -37.10 -26.66 17.45
CA VAL A 33 -37.40 -27.94 18.08
C VAL A 33 -38.48 -27.68 19.12
N SER A 34 -39.71 -28.13 18.81
CA SER A 34 -40.81 -28.11 19.76
C SER A 34 -40.69 -29.33 20.69
N ALA A 35 -40.67 -29.09 21.97
CA ALA A 35 -40.60 -30.11 23.00
C ALA A 35 -41.41 -29.68 24.23
N ASP A 36 -41.97 -30.64 24.96
CA ASP A 36 -42.73 -30.39 26.20
C ASP A 36 -41.82 -30.16 27.43
N SER A 37 -40.52 -30.45 27.29
CA SER A 37 -39.51 -30.24 28.36
C SER A 37 -38.92 -28.84 28.25
N VAL A 38 -38.89 -28.13 29.38
CA VAL A 38 -38.33 -26.76 29.54
C VAL A 38 -36.85 -26.75 29.23
N GLU A 39 -36.10 -27.76 29.64
CA GLU A 39 -34.66 -27.86 29.43
C GLU A 39 -34.31 -27.97 27.93
N ILE A 40 -35.12 -28.67 27.14
CA ILE A 40 -34.93 -28.80 25.70
C ILE A 40 -35.26 -27.47 24.99
N GLN A 41 -36.29 -26.77 25.45
CA GLN A 41 -36.64 -25.45 24.91
C GLN A 41 -35.53 -24.43 25.18
N GLU A 42 -34.92 -24.42 26.38
CA GLU A 42 -33.79 -23.58 26.72
C GLU A 42 -32.55 -23.92 25.90
N LEU A 43 -32.26 -25.21 25.68
CA LEU A 43 -31.15 -25.64 24.84
C LEU A 43 -31.34 -25.22 23.39
N ASP A 44 -32.55 -25.33 22.85
CA ASP A 44 -32.89 -24.90 21.49
C ASP A 44 -32.76 -23.39 21.33
N ALA A 45 -33.28 -22.64 22.30
CA ALA A 45 -33.14 -21.18 22.31
C ALA A 45 -31.66 -20.74 22.42
N GLY A 46 -30.87 -21.41 23.26
CA GLY A 46 -29.43 -21.22 23.40
C GLY A 46 -28.66 -21.47 22.11
N THR A 47 -28.95 -22.59 21.44
CA THR A 47 -28.33 -22.97 20.16
C THR A 47 -28.63 -21.95 19.07
N ARG A 48 -29.90 -21.51 18.95
CA ARG A 48 -30.27 -20.45 17.97
C ARG A 48 -29.62 -19.11 18.28
N LYS A 49 -29.57 -18.72 19.54
CA LYS A 49 -28.89 -17.48 19.97
C LYS A 49 -27.40 -17.51 19.63
N MET A 50 -26.72 -18.65 19.87
CA MET A 50 -25.32 -18.82 19.47
C MET A 50 -25.13 -18.74 17.95
N ALA A 51 -25.97 -19.44 17.18
CA ALA A 51 -25.89 -19.40 15.73
C ALA A 51 -26.07 -17.98 15.17
N GLY A 52 -27.07 -17.24 15.65
CA GLY A 52 -27.29 -15.86 15.25
C GLY A 52 -26.12 -14.94 15.65
N ARG A 53 -25.48 -15.18 16.81
CA ARG A 53 -24.31 -14.41 17.22
C ARG A 53 -23.08 -14.71 16.35
N ILE A 54 -22.88 -15.97 15.98
CA ILE A 54 -21.78 -16.37 15.08
C ILE A 54 -21.99 -15.76 13.68
N GLU A 55 -23.22 -15.81 13.15
CA GLU A 55 -23.57 -15.18 11.86
C GLU A 55 -23.28 -13.67 11.90
N GLY A 56 -23.73 -12.98 12.94
CA GLY A 56 -23.44 -11.54 13.12
C GLY A 56 -21.96 -11.22 13.21
N LEU A 57 -21.17 -12.05 13.92
CA LEU A 57 -19.72 -11.87 14.00
C LEU A 57 -19.04 -12.10 12.64
N LEU A 58 -19.44 -13.11 11.89
CA LEU A 58 -18.90 -13.37 10.54
C LEU A 58 -19.23 -12.22 9.57
N GLU A 59 -20.43 -11.67 9.64
CA GLU A 59 -20.82 -10.51 8.83
C GLU A 59 -19.98 -9.27 9.17
N ASN A 60 -19.72 -9.02 10.47
CA ASN A 60 -18.86 -7.93 10.89
C ASN A 60 -17.41 -8.11 10.43
N VAL A 61 -16.84 -9.32 10.58
CA VAL A 61 -15.49 -9.63 10.08
C VAL A 61 -15.40 -9.42 8.57
N ARG A 62 -16.41 -9.83 7.82
CA ARG A 62 -16.45 -9.61 6.37
C ARG A 62 -16.48 -8.13 6.01
N LYS A 63 -17.29 -7.33 6.70
CA LYS A 63 -17.34 -5.87 6.50
C LYS A 63 -16.02 -5.21 6.84
N GLU A 64 -15.39 -5.60 7.95
CA GLU A 64 -14.06 -5.09 8.30
C GLU A 64 -13.03 -5.42 7.24
N GLN A 65 -13.02 -6.64 6.70
CA GLN A 65 -12.12 -7.04 5.62
C GLN A 65 -12.39 -6.24 4.33
N GLU A 66 -13.65 -6.00 3.97
CA GLU A 66 -13.99 -5.16 2.82
C GLU A 66 -13.50 -3.71 3.00
N VAL A 67 -13.69 -3.12 4.19
CA VAL A 67 -13.21 -1.76 4.52
C VAL A 67 -11.68 -1.71 4.50
N GLN A 68 -11.00 -2.70 5.08
CA GLN A 68 -9.54 -2.78 5.04
C GLN A 68 -9.02 -2.87 3.61
N HIS A 69 -9.61 -3.72 2.79
CA HIS A 69 -9.23 -3.87 1.38
C HIS A 69 -9.45 -2.58 0.56
N MET A 70 -10.57 -1.89 0.79
CA MET A 70 -10.83 -0.59 0.15
C MET A 70 -9.85 0.49 0.63
N THR A 71 -9.50 0.51 1.92
CA THR A 71 -8.52 1.43 2.47
C THR A 71 -7.12 1.17 1.89
N GLU A 72 -6.74 -0.10 1.74
CA GLU A 72 -5.48 -0.52 1.13
C GLU A 72 -5.40 -0.09 -0.35
N LEU A 73 -6.50 -0.25 -1.10
CA LEU A 73 -6.61 0.23 -2.47
C LEU A 73 -6.53 1.77 -2.55
N GLN A 74 -7.15 2.50 -1.62
CA GLN A 74 -7.05 3.96 -1.56
C GLN A 74 -5.63 4.44 -1.21
N LEU A 75 -4.93 3.76 -0.31
CA LEU A 75 -3.52 4.04 0.00
C LEU A 75 -2.62 3.81 -1.23
N ILE A 76 -2.82 2.72 -1.96
CA ILE A 76 -2.10 2.44 -3.20
C ILE A 76 -2.39 3.54 -4.25
N GLN A 77 -3.65 3.95 -4.40
CA GLN A 77 -4.02 5.05 -5.32
C GLN A 77 -3.44 6.40 -4.89
N ALA A 78 -3.34 6.67 -3.59
CA ALA A 78 -2.74 7.91 -3.07
C ALA A 78 -1.21 7.94 -3.23
N GLN A 79 -0.55 6.78 -3.20
CA GLN A 79 0.91 6.66 -3.43
C GLN A 79 1.30 6.84 -4.90
N VAL A 80 0.38 6.58 -5.83
CA VAL A 80 0.58 6.83 -7.26
C VAL A 80 -0.05 8.18 -7.60
N ASN A 81 0.75 9.21 -7.81
CA ASN A 81 0.26 10.50 -8.28
C ASN A 81 -0.38 10.33 -9.67
N PRO A 82 -1.74 10.42 -9.81
CA PRO A 82 -2.42 10.16 -11.07
C PRO A 82 -1.93 11.08 -12.19
N HIS A 83 -1.61 12.32 -11.85
CA HIS A 83 -1.08 13.29 -12.78
C HIS A 83 0.32 12.90 -13.30
N PHE A 84 1.16 12.29 -12.47
CA PHE A 84 2.44 11.73 -12.92
C PHE A 84 2.23 10.62 -13.95
N LEU A 85 1.27 9.71 -13.68
CA LEU A 85 0.97 8.60 -14.58
C LEU A 85 0.45 9.10 -15.93
N TYR A 86 -0.58 9.97 -15.94
CA TYR A 86 -1.13 10.52 -17.19
C TYR A 86 -0.05 11.24 -18.00
N ASN A 87 0.72 12.10 -17.38
CA ASN A 87 1.80 12.81 -18.07
C ASN A 87 2.88 11.89 -18.62
N THR A 88 3.17 10.77 -17.94
CA THR A 88 4.15 9.77 -18.44
C THR A 88 3.60 9.05 -19.66
N LEU A 89 2.32 8.65 -19.64
CA LEU A 89 1.66 8.01 -20.78
C LEU A 89 1.58 8.95 -21.97
N ASP A 90 1.21 10.21 -21.79
CA ASP A 90 1.18 11.23 -22.84
C ASP A 90 2.58 11.42 -23.49
N THR A 91 3.63 11.43 -22.64
CA THR A 91 5.00 11.53 -23.14
C THR A 91 5.40 10.31 -23.96
N ILE A 92 4.99 9.10 -23.55
CA ILE A 92 5.24 7.86 -24.31
C ILE A 92 4.56 7.94 -25.68
N VAL A 93 3.29 8.39 -25.73
CA VAL A 93 2.56 8.57 -27.01
C VAL A 93 3.31 9.54 -27.91
N TRP A 94 3.72 10.69 -27.38
CA TRP A 94 4.49 11.70 -28.13
C TRP A 94 5.82 11.15 -28.67
N LEU A 95 6.55 10.34 -27.85
CA LEU A 95 7.80 9.69 -28.29
C LEU A 95 7.56 8.71 -29.45
N VAL A 96 6.47 7.93 -29.40
CA VAL A 96 6.09 6.98 -30.45
C VAL A 96 5.71 7.73 -31.73
N GLU A 97 4.88 8.76 -31.64
CA GLU A 97 4.47 9.58 -32.77
C GLU A 97 5.65 10.33 -33.41
N GLY A 98 6.63 10.73 -32.58
CA GLY A 98 7.88 11.35 -33.05
C GLY A 98 8.91 10.38 -33.60
N GLY A 99 8.61 9.07 -33.68
CA GLY A 99 9.53 8.03 -34.18
C GLY A 99 10.69 7.69 -33.24
N MET A 100 10.63 8.15 -31.97
CA MET A 100 11.64 7.90 -30.92
C MET A 100 11.34 6.60 -30.17
N GLN A 101 11.31 5.48 -30.88
CA GLN A 101 10.86 4.19 -30.35
C GLN A 101 11.71 3.69 -29.18
N GLN A 102 13.05 3.86 -29.25
CA GLN A 102 13.93 3.41 -28.17
C GLN A 102 13.65 4.17 -26.87
N ASP A 103 13.48 5.50 -26.95
CA ASP A 103 13.17 6.35 -25.81
C ASP A 103 11.80 5.98 -25.18
N ALA A 104 10.82 5.61 -26.02
CA ALA A 104 9.52 5.14 -25.53
C ALA A 104 9.65 3.79 -24.79
N VAL A 105 10.46 2.86 -25.31
CA VAL A 105 10.74 1.57 -24.64
C VAL A 105 11.45 1.80 -23.30
N ASP A 106 12.45 2.67 -23.26
CA ASP A 106 13.20 2.99 -22.04
C ASP A 106 12.27 3.61 -20.99
N MET A 107 11.38 4.52 -21.40
CA MET A 107 10.39 5.13 -20.52
C MET A 107 9.37 4.12 -19.96
N ILE A 108 8.88 3.18 -20.80
CA ILE A 108 7.98 2.10 -20.34
C ILE A 108 8.70 1.19 -19.35
N THR A 109 9.98 0.91 -19.59
CA THR A 109 10.81 0.09 -18.70
C THR A 109 10.98 0.77 -17.35
N SER A 110 11.34 2.05 -17.31
CA SER A 110 11.48 2.83 -16.08
C SER A 110 10.15 2.96 -15.33
N LEU A 111 9.02 3.13 -16.05
CA LEU A 111 7.68 3.14 -15.47
C LEU A 111 7.34 1.79 -14.82
N SER A 112 7.67 0.67 -15.47
CA SER A 112 7.47 -0.68 -14.92
C SER A 112 8.28 -0.90 -13.64
N VAL A 113 9.55 -0.44 -13.60
CA VAL A 113 10.41 -0.51 -12.40
C VAL A 113 9.83 0.36 -11.29
N PHE A 114 9.45 1.59 -11.60
CA PHE A 114 8.82 2.53 -10.65
C PHE A 114 7.60 1.91 -9.97
N PHE A 115 6.65 1.36 -10.73
CA PHE A 115 5.48 0.69 -10.15
C PHE A 115 5.84 -0.54 -9.32
N ARG A 116 6.75 -1.37 -9.79
CA ARG A 116 7.16 -2.58 -9.07
C ARG A 116 7.79 -2.25 -7.72
N THR A 117 8.59 -1.21 -7.64
CA THR A 117 9.21 -0.75 -6.39
C THR A 117 8.22 0.00 -5.50
N SER A 118 7.28 0.75 -6.07
CA SER A 118 6.19 1.40 -5.32
C SER A 118 5.26 0.40 -4.63
N LEU A 119 4.93 -0.71 -5.32
CA LEU A 119 4.00 -1.73 -4.84
C LEU A 119 4.67 -2.81 -3.97
N SER A 120 5.92 -2.63 -3.54
CA SER A 120 6.67 -3.61 -2.75
C SER A 120 6.00 -3.92 -1.41
N LYS A 121 5.06 -4.87 -1.45
CA LYS A 121 4.50 -5.75 -0.39
C LYS A 121 4.30 -5.13 1.02
N GLY A 122 3.90 -3.86 1.13
CA GLY A 122 3.54 -3.26 2.43
C GLY A 122 4.68 -3.13 3.44
N LYS A 123 5.94 -3.16 3.00
CA LYS A 123 7.09 -2.89 3.88
C LYS A 123 7.33 -1.38 3.96
N ASP A 124 7.31 -0.85 5.17
CA ASP A 124 7.61 0.57 5.43
C ASP A 124 9.11 0.86 5.46
N ILE A 125 9.94 -0.17 5.68
CA ILE A 125 11.40 -0.08 5.74
C ILE A 125 11.97 -1.03 4.69
N ILE A 126 12.86 -0.52 3.83
CA ILE A 126 13.44 -1.22 2.68
C ILE A 126 14.96 -0.98 2.62
N PRO A 127 15.75 -1.84 1.93
CA PRO A 127 17.15 -1.56 1.65
C PRO A 127 17.30 -0.28 0.81
N LEU A 128 18.38 0.48 1.05
CA LEU A 128 18.67 1.70 0.30
C LEU A 128 18.84 1.44 -1.20
N SER A 129 19.29 0.25 -1.58
CA SER A 129 19.34 -0.18 -2.99
C SER A 129 17.96 -0.21 -3.66
N GLU A 130 16.90 -0.56 -2.94
CA GLU A 130 15.52 -0.50 -3.46
C GLU A 130 15.03 0.94 -3.58
N GLU A 131 15.28 1.78 -2.58
CA GLU A 131 14.93 3.21 -2.57
C GLU A 131 15.68 3.96 -3.67
N LYS A 132 16.97 3.67 -3.84
CA LYS A 132 17.82 4.21 -4.92
C LYS A 132 17.25 3.84 -6.31
N ARG A 133 16.87 2.58 -6.51
CA ARG A 133 16.29 2.10 -7.78
C ARG A 133 14.93 2.73 -8.06
N HIS A 134 14.10 2.92 -7.02
CA HIS A 134 12.82 3.60 -7.13
C HIS A 134 12.99 5.06 -7.55
N THR A 135 13.89 5.78 -6.87
CA THR A 135 14.19 7.19 -7.16
C THR A 135 14.84 7.36 -8.54
N LEU A 136 15.73 6.45 -8.93
CA LEU A 136 16.33 6.44 -10.25
C LEU A 136 15.27 6.34 -11.35
N SER A 137 14.37 5.34 -11.26
CA SER A 137 13.31 5.17 -12.26
C SER A 137 12.39 6.38 -12.35
N TYR A 138 12.07 7.04 -11.22
CA TYR A 138 11.33 8.30 -11.21
C TYR A 138 12.08 9.41 -11.95
N LEU A 139 13.37 9.59 -11.65
CA LEU A 139 14.19 10.65 -12.26
C LEU A 139 14.42 10.43 -13.77
N GLU A 140 14.58 9.19 -14.22
CA GLU A 140 14.67 8.83 -15.65
C GLU A 140 13.39 9.22 -16.41
N ILE A 141 12.21 8.92 -15.84
CA ILE A 141 10.92 9.32 -16.42
C ILE A 141 10.83 10.85 -16.50
N GLN A 142 11.19 11.55 -15.43
CA GLN A 142 11.16 13.01 -15.41
C GLN A 142 12.18 13.63 -16.37
N GLN A 143 13.38 13.06 -16.49
CA GLN A 143 14.40 13.54 -17.41
C GLN A 143 13.95 13.37 -18.86
N SER A 144 13.31 12.26 -19.23
CA SER A 144 12.75 12.09 -20.58
C SER A 144 11.72 13.16 -20.93
N ARG A 145 10.94 13.59 -19.94
CA ARG A 145 9.92 14.65 -20.06
C ARG A 145 10.52 16.06 -20.09
N TYR A 146 11.59 16.28 -19.35
CA TYR A 146 12.21 17.59 -19.13
C TYR A 146 13.65 17.63 -19.67
N ARG A 147 13.92 16.98 -20.83
CA ARG A 147 15.26 16.81 -21.43
C ARG A 147 16.09 18.10 -21.50
N ASP A 148 15.43 19.19 -21.84
CA ASP A 148 16.15 20.47 -22.10
C ASP A 148 16.49 21.24 -20.81
N ILE A 149 15.83 20.90 -19.70
CA ILE A 149 15.94 21.67 -18.47
C ILE A 149 16.45 20.88 -17.27
N MET A 150 16.55 19.53 -17.37
CA MET A 150 16.88 18.68 -16.23
C MET A 150 18.02 17.72 -16.53
N GLU A 151 18.98 17.69 -15.59
CA GLU A 151 19.98 16.64 -15.43
C GLU A 151 19.95 16.10 -14.01
N PHE A 152 20.35 14.86 -13.81
CA PHE A 152 20.51 14.31 -12.47
C PHE A 152 21.73 13.38 -12.37
N GLU A 153 22.19 13.19 -11.14
CA GLU A 153 23.28 12.29 -10.80
C GLU A 153 23.02 11.67 -9.42
N ILE A 154 23.28 10.36 -9.29
CA ILE A 154 23.12 9.62 -8.03
C ILE A 154 24.46 9.02 -7.65
N ASN A 155 25.07 9.54 -6.58
CA ASN A 155 26.38 9.16 -6.05
C ASN A 155 26.22 8.54 -4.65
N ILE A 156 25.64 7.35 -4.58
CA ILE A 156 25.50 6.58 -3.34
C ILE A 156 26.42 5.37 -3.43
N PRO A 157 27.42 5.26 -2.52
CA PRO A 157 28.36 4.16 -2.51
C PRO A 157 27.65 2.80 -2.31
N PRO A 158 28.12 1.71 -2.99
CA PRO A 158 27.51 0.37 -2.88
C PRO A 158 27.50 -0.18 -1.44
N GLU A 159 28.43 0.24 -0.58
CA GLU A 159 28.53 -0.15 0.83
C GLU A 159 27.29 0.24 1.63
N LEU A 160 26.52 1.24 1.15
CA LEU A 160 25.27 1.67 1.77
C LEU A 160 24.02 0.96 1.23
N ASP A 161 24.13 0.13 0.21
CA ASP A 161 23.00 -0.48 -0.49
C ASP A 161 22.11 -1.35 0.42
N GLU A 162 22.71 -2.02 1.43
CA GLU A 162 22.01 -2.89 2.39
C GLU A 162 21.48 -2.14 3.62
N VAL A 163 21.78 -0.84 3.76
CA VAL A 163 21.28 -0.04 4.90
C VAL A 163 19.76 0.10 4.78
N MET A 164 19.06 -0.19 5.88
CA MET A 164 17.61 -0.13 5.94
C MET A 164 17.13 1.30 6.13
N VAL A 165 16.26 1.79 5.24
CA VAL A 165 15.71 3.15 5.26
C VAL A 165 14.19 3.13 5.16
N PRO A 166 13.48 4.15 5.67
CA PRO A 166 12.07 4.33 5.39
C PRO A 166 11.84 4.47 3.88
N LYS A 167 10.82 3.79 3.38
CA LYS A 167 10.38 3.89 1.98
C LYS A 167 9.97 5.32 1.65
N LEU A 168 10.19 5.75 0.42
CA LEU A 168 9.87 7.11 -0.06
C LEU A 168 10.63 8.21 0.70
N THR A 169 11.89 7.96 1.07
CA THR A 169 12.77 8.96 1.69
C THR A 169 13.38 9.90 0.64
N LEU A 170 13.90 9.36 -0.47
CA LEU A 170 14.59 10.15 -1.50
C LEU A 170 13.64 10.77 -2.53
N GLN A 171 12.57 10.05 -2.93
CA GLN A 171 11.65 10.52 -3.96
C GLN A 171 11.02 11.89 -3.65
N PRO A 172 10.44 12.16 -2.46
CA PRO A 172 9.85 13.47 -2.16
C PRO A 172 10.87 14.61 -2.20
N LEU A 173 12.12 14.34 -1.84
CA LEU A 173 13.21 15.32 -1.92
C LEU A 173 13.57 15.61 -3.37
N ALA A 174 13.65 14.57 -4.22
CA ALA A 174 13.89 14.72 -5.65
C ALA A 174 12.72 15.44 -6.35
N GLU A 175 11.48 15.18 -5.95
CA GLU A 175 10.29 15.90 -6.42
C GLU A 175 10.35 17.39 -6.07
N ASN A 176 10.68 17.72 -4.83
CA ASN A 176 10.87 19.11 -4.39
C ASN A 176 11.96 19.82 -5.21
N ALA A 177 13.11 19.16 -5.38
CA ALA A 177 14.21 19.69 -6.19
C ALA A 177 13.77 19.98 -7.63
N LEU A 178 13.02 19.07 -8.24
CA LEU A 178 12.53 19.25 -9.60
C LEU A 178 11.47 20.36 -9.70
N TYR A 179 10.38 20.27 -8.94
CA TYR A 179 9.24 21.15 -9.13
C TYR A 179 9.45 22.55 -8.57
N HIS A 180 10.15 22.68 -7.46
CA HIS A 180 10.40 23.97 -6.81
C HIS A 180 11.78 24.56 -7.14
N GLY A 181 12.77 23.71 -7.37
CA GLY A 181 14.11 24.16 -7.71
C GLY A 181 14.28 24.41 -9.20
N ILE A 182 14.14 23.38 -10.02
CA ILE A 182 14.59 23.38 -11.44
C ILE A 182 13.53 23.88 -12.39
N LYS A 183 12.27 23.44 -12.28
CA LYS A 183 11.23 23.71 -13.29
C LYS A 183 11.00 25.19 -13.58
N ASN A 184 11.23 26.06 -12.59
CA ASN A 184 11.05 27.51 -12.71
C ASN A 184 12.36 28.27 -12.97
N LYS A 185 13.46 27.56 -13.12
CA LYS A 185 14.78 28.15 -13.40
C LYS A 185 14.95 28.44 -14.89
N ARG A 186 15.66 29.51 -15.24
CA ARG A 186 16.13 29.75 -16.60
C ARG A 186 17.37 28.87 -16.86
N GLY A 187 17.32 28.01 -17.89
CA GLY A 187 18.40 27.11 -18.27
C GLY A 187 18.38 25.76 -17.56
N LYS A 188 19.36 24.91 -17.84
CA LYS A 188 19.45 23.55 -17.27
C LYS A 188 19.69 23.56 -15.77
N GLY A 189 18.91 22.78 -15.06
CA GLY A 189 19.10 22.49 -13.67
C GLY A 189 19.65 21.07 -13.45
N LYS A 190 20.36 20.86 -12.34
CA LYS A 190 20.92 19.56 -11.95
C LYS A 190 20.45 19.20 -10.56
N ILE A 191 20.01 17.93 -10.41
CA ILE A 191 19.74 17.29 -9.12
C ILE A 191 20.90 16.34 -8.83
N LEU A 192 21.50 16.48 -7.64
CA LEU A 192 22.55 15.60 -7.17
C LEU A 192 22.08 14.90 -5.89
N ILE A 193 22.09 13.56 -5.90
CA ILE A 193 21.77 12.72 -4.75
C ILE A 193 23.04 12.03 -4.30
N GLU A 194 23.40 12.21 -3.04
CA GLU A 194 24.65 11.68 -2.48
C GLU A 194 24.38 10.91 -1.19
N GLY A 195 25.15 9.85 -0.97
CA GLY A 195 25.16 9.09 0.28
C GLY A 195 26.53 9.10 0.92
N PHE A 196 26.59 9.30 2.23
CA PHE A 196 27.83 9.34 3.01
C PHE A 196 27.73 8.39 4.20
N ASN A 197 28.77 7.58 4.38
CA ASN A 197 28.94 6.79 5.58
C ASN A 197 29.61 7.65 6.66
N LEU A 198 28.96 7.80 7.81
CA LEU A 198 29.44 8.59 8.95
C LEU A 198 29.74 7.69 10.17
N GLY A 199 30.23 6.48 9.94
CA GLY A 199 30.47 5.47 10.98
C GLY A 199 29.19 4.71 11.32
N ASP A 200 28.62 4.93 12.50
CA ASP A 200 27.37 4.30 12.93
C ASP A 200 26.11 4.94 12.29
N ASP A 201 26.27 6.10 11.69
CA ASP A 201 25.21 6.86 11.02
C ASP A 201 25.44 6.92 9.49
N MET A 202 24.37 7.18 8.75
CA MET A 202 24.40 7.46 7.32
C MET A 202 23.75 8.81 7.04
N MET A 203 24.31 9.56 6.11
CA MET A 203 23.72 10.82 5.62
C MET A 203 23.34 10.65 4.14
N LEU A 204 22.09 10.97 3.81
CA LEU A 204 21.62 11.14 2.44
C LEU A 204 21.40 12.63 2.19
N ARG A 205 21.92 13.12 1.06
CA ARG A 205 21.82 14.52 0.67
C ARG A 205 21.27 14.64 -0.74
N VAL A 206 20.25 15.47 -0.89
CA VAL A 206 19.71 15.86 -2.21
C VAL A 206 20.01 17.35 -2.38
N THR A 207 20.71 17.68 -3.45
CA THR A 207 21.10 19.06 -3.78
C THR A 207 20.58 19.41 -5.17
N ASP A 208 19.98 20.57 -5.31
CA ASP A 208 19.65 21.16 -6.60
C ASP A 208 20.35 22.49 -6.81
N ASN A 209 20.56 22.86 -8.07
CA ASN A 209 21.08 24.16 -8.45
C ASN A 209 19.96 25.10 -8.98
N GLY A 210 18.75 24.91 -8.48
CA GLY A 210 17.55 25.65 -8.85
C GLY A 210 17.55 27.11 -8.39
N GLN A 211 16.36 27.69 -8.31
CA GLN A 211 16.18 29.09 -7.88
C GLN A 211 16.25 29.28 -6.36
N GLY A 212 16.41 28.19 -5.58
CA GLY A 212 16.41 28.22 -4.12
C GLY A 212 15.01 28.40 -3.51
N MET A 213 14.95 28.42 -2.18
CA MET A 213 13.72 28.58 -1.40
C MET A 213 13.75 29.90 -0.63
N THR A 214 12.59 30.53 -0.49
CA THR A 214 12.47 31.71 0.38
C THR A 214 12.50 31.28 1.86
N PRO A 215 12.91 32.15 2.81
CA PRO A 215 12.93 31.82 4.24
C PRO A 215 11.61 31.27 4.78
N VAL A 216 10.46 31.70 4.23
CA VAL A 216 9.12 31.22 4.61
C VAL A 216 8.91 29.77 4.20
N SER A 217 9.48 29.34 3.08
CA SER A 217 9.38 27.93 2.60
C SER A 217 10.20 26.97 3.48
N TYR A 218 11.25 27.44 4.14
CA TYR A 218 12.10 26.64 5.05
C TYR A 218 11.36 26.17 6.30
N THR A 219 10.42 26.97 6.81
CA THR A 219 9.69 26.66 8.06
C THR A 219 8.67 25.50 7.90
N HIS A 220 8.29 25.15 6.68
CA HIS A 220 7.36 24.06 6.41
C HIS A 220 8.04 22.71 6.06
N LEU A 221 9.38 22.70 5.91
CA LEU A 221 10.15 21.52 5.50
C LEU A 221 10.94 20.85 6.63
N THR A 222 10.89 21.38 7.86
CA THR A 222 11.48 20.71 9.02
C THR A 222 10.64 19.51 9.43
N LEU A 223 10.96 18.34 8.90
CA LEU A 223 10.50 17.07 9.46
C LEU A 223 11.12 16.92 10.86
N PRO A 224 10.31 16.56 11.89
CA PRO A 224 10.86 16.22 13.19
C PRO A 224 11.71 14.95 13.01
N THR A 225 13.04 15.11 13.00
CA THR A 225 13.98 14.00 13.07
C THR A 225 13.86 13.35 14.46
N LYS A 226 12.97 12.39 14.60
CA LYS A 226 13.01 11.48 15.73
C LYS A 226 14.13 10.47 15.42
N ARG A 227 15.23 10.54 16.15
CA ARG A 227 16.22 9.48 16.22
C ARG A 227 15.48 8.18 16.54
N ILE A 228 15.50 7.23 15.61
CA ILE A 228 15.11 5.84 15.89
C ILE A 228 16.39 5.21 16.46
N VAL A 229 16.40 4.99 17.77
CA VAL A 229 17.40 4.20 18.47
C VAL A 229 17.05 2.74 18.27
#